data_7f8319f5b5637501bfe57214db43fc77
#
_entry.id   7f8319f5b5637501bfe57214db43fc77
#
_cell.length_a   1.000
_cell.length_b   1.000
_cell.length_c   1.000
_cell.angle_alpha   90.00
_cell.angle_beta   90.00
_cell.angle_gamma   90.00
#
_symmetry.space_group_name_H-M   'P 1'
#
loop_
_entity.id
_entity.type
_entity.pdbx_description
1 polymer ?
#
loop_
_entity_poly.entity_id
_entity_poly.type
_entity_poly.pdbx_seq_one_letter_code
_entity_poly.pdbx_strand_id
1 'polypeptide(L)'
;MLDEGRTLSLNVFLNALEEGYRNERRYCFILGAGASKTSGIPTGEELARQWYGDILERYSREEIKALKKRLGVRRTQPSSRAYFDLYALRFFPDYQNGSAFLERTLERAQPSLGYYPLASLLANTRNNLVITTNFDSLVEDALFIYTDKKPIVISHELLAQYINFNTSRPIIAKLHRGLFFDPLNRAEQVSGLSEQWKDILREAFRRYTPVVVG
;
A
#
# COMPACT_ATOMS: atom_id res chain seq x y z
N MET A 1 19.78 -16.79 -7.58
CA MET A 1 20.57 -15.59 -7.88
C MET A 1 19.60 -14.56 -8.41
N LEU A 2 19.23 -13.56 -7.59
CA LEU A 2 18.56 -12.38 -8.10
C LEU A 2 19.65 -11.61 -8.85
N ASP A 3 19.41 -11.39 -10.14
CA ASP A 3 20.26 -10.61 -11.02
C ASP A 3 20.54 -9.27 -10.34
N GLU A 4 21.80 -8.89 -10.13
CA GLU A 4 22.17 -7.60 -9.55
C GLU A 4 21.50 -6.53 -10.39
N GLY A 5 20.53 -5.82 -9.77
CA GLY A 5 19.55 -4.98 -10.45
C GLY A 5 20.21 -4.02 -11.43
N ARG A 6 19.85 -4.10 -12.69
CA ARG A 6 20.29 -3.15 -13.71
C ARG A 6 19.78 -1.76 -13.34
N THR A 7 20.67 -0.91 -12.85
CA THR A 7 20.35 0.50 -12.61
C THR A 7 20.29 1.22 -13.95
N LEU A 8 19.15 1.82 -14.25
CA LEU A 8 18.95 2.66 -15.43
C LEU A 8 18.85 4.13 -15.00
N SER A 9 19.31 5.03 -15.83
CA SER A 9 19.00 6.45 -15.63
C SER A 9 17.50 6.67 -15.84
N LEU A 10 16.96 7.69 -15.19
CA LEU A 10 15.52 8.03 -15.31
C LEU A 10 15.10 8.23 -16.77
N ASN A 11 15.93 8.91 -17.59
CA ASN A 11 15.64 9.15 -18.99
C ASN A 11 15.56 7.84 -19.80
N VAL A 12 16.48 6.90 -19.57
CA VAL A 12 16.45 5.59 -20.24
C VAL A 12 15.20 4.82 -19.84
N PHE A 13 14.84 4.86 -18.56
CA PHE A 13 13.63 4.22 -18.08
C PHE A 13 12.35 4.82 -18.69
N LEU A 14 12.24 6.15 -18.75
CA LEU A 14 11.09 6.84 -19.34
C LEU A 14 10.97 6.57 -20.84
N ASN A 15 12.08 6.58 -21.58
CA ASN A 15 12.09 6.22 -22.99
C ASN A 15 11.61 4.79 -23.22
N ALA A 16 12.05 3.85 -22.39
CA ALA A 16 11.62 2.44 -22.48
C ALA A 16 10.13 2.27 -22.17
N LEU A 17 9.57 3.06 -21.24
CA LEU A 17 8.13 3.09 -20.95
C LEU A 17 7.34 3.63 -22.15
N GLU A 18 7.79 4.74 -22.73
CA GLU A 18 7.14 5.36 -23.89
C GLU A 18 7.16 4.44 -25.12
N GLU A 19 8.30 3.83 -25.39
CA GLU A 19 8.47 2.88 -26.50
C GLU A 19 7.57 1.64 -26.30
N GLY A 20 7.53 1.11 -25.06
CA GLY A 20 6.61 0.02 -24.72
C GLY A 20 5.15 0.40 -24.91
N TYR A 21 4.76 1.62 -24.52
CA TYR A 21 3.39 2.13 -24.70
C TYR A 21 3.02 2.27 -26.19
N ARG A 22 3.92 2.80 -27.03
CA ARG A 22 3.75 2.86 -28.48
C ARG A 22 3.58 1.46 -29.13
N ASN A 23 4.22 0.44 -28.54
CA ASN A 23 4.09 -0.97 -28.93
C ASN A 23 2.93 -1.68 -28.21
N GLU A 24 1.90 -0.95 -27.82
CA GLU A 24 0.67 -1.45 -27.17
C GLU A 24 0.86 -2.17 -25.83
N ARG A 25 2.05 -2.09 -25.21
CA ARG A 25 2.28 -2.62 -23.86
C ARG A 25 1.42 -1.88 -22.84
N ARG A 26 0.81 -2.64 -21.94
CA ARG A 26 0.03 -2.07 -20.83
C ARG A 26 0.87 -2.11 -19.57
N TYR A 27 0.80 -1.06 -18.79
CA TYR A 27 1.47 -0.95 -17.50
C TYR A 27 0.46 -0.90 -16.35
N CYS A 28 0.81 -1.52 -15.22
CA CYS A 28 0.14 -1.30 -13.95
C CYS A 28 1.11 -0.71 -12.94
N PHE A 29 0.59 0.04 -11.97
CA PHE A 29 1.39 0.72 -10.97
C PHE A 29 1.23 0.02 -9.62
N ILE A 30 2.35 -0.42 -9.02
CA ILE A 30 2.38 -0.99 -7.68
C ILE A 30 2.87 0.09 -6.73
N LEU A 31 1.98 0.57 -5.85
CA LEU A 31 2.29 1.65 -4.92
C LEU A 31 2.55 1.10 -3.51
N GLY A 32 3.72 1.45 -2.97
CA GLY A 32 4.07 1.22 -1.58
C GLY A 32 3.94 2.49 -0.73
N ALA A 33 4.27 2.40 0.57
CA ALA A 33 4.12 3.50 1.51
C ALA A 33 4.95 4.75 1.16
N GLY A 34 6.06 4.58 0.44
CA GLY A 34 6.87 5.70 -0.04
C GLY A 34 6.15 6.61 -1.03
N ALA A 35 5.20 6.07 -1.81
CA ALA A 35 4.40 6.87 -2.74
C ALA A 35 3.52 7.91 -2.02
N SER A 36 3.10 7.63 -0.78
CA SER A 36 2.23 8.50 0.02
C SER A 36 3.01 9.51 0.87
N LYS A 37 4.34 9.38 0.95
CA LYS A 37 5.18 10.22 1.81
C LYS A 37 5.10 11.71 1.46
N THR A 38 5.12 12.05 0.18
CA THR A 38 5.01 13.43 -0.29
C THR A 38 3.63 14.04 -0.06
N SER A 39 2.64 13.22 0.24
CA SER A 39 1.29 13.63 0.65
C SER A 39 1.15 13.82 2.17
N GLY A 40 2.26 13.73 2.92
CA GLY A 40 2.28 13.93 4.37
C GLY A 40 1.93 12.67 5.19
N ILE A 41 1.76 11.52 4.55
CA ILE A 41 1.50 10.26 5.25
C ILE A 41 2.83 9.63 5.68
N PRO A 42 3.01 9.33 6.98
CA PRO A 42 4.22 8.69 7.46
C PRO A 42 4.33 7.25 6.93
N THR A 43 5.55 6.84 6.62
CA THR A 43 5.84 5.45 6.23
C THR A 43 5.66 4.50 7.42
N GLY A 44 5.51 3.20 7.13
CA GLY A 44 5.44 2.18 8.17
C GLY A 44 6.66 2.17 9.12
N GLU A 45 7.85 2.55 8.64
CA GLU A 45 9.04 2.69 9.48
C GLU A 45 8.95 3.93 10.39
N GLU A 46 8.46 5.06 9.89
CA GLU A 46 8.26 6.28 10.68
C GLU A 46 7.21 6.06 11.78
N LEU A 47 6.10 5.37 11.46
CA LEU A 47 5.10 4.95 12.44
C LEU A 47 5.68 3.97 13.47
N ALA A 48 6.45 2.98 13.04
CA ALA A 48 7.11 2.04 13.95
C ALA A 48 8.06 2.75 14.92
N ARG A 49 8.77 3.78 14.47
CA ARG A 49 9.66 4.59 15.31
C ARG A 49 8.87 5.41 16.33
N GLN A 50 7.78 6.03 15.92
CA GLN A 50 6.88 6.78 16.80
C GLN A 50 6.29 5.86 17.88
N TRP A 51 5.71 4.73 17.48
CA TRP A 51 5.12 3.78 18.43
C TRP A 51 6.13 3.18 19.40
N TYR A 52 7.37 2.96 18.96
CA TYR A 52 8.42 2.52 19.86
C TYR A 52 8.71 3.54 20.95
N GLY A 53 8.77 4.82 20.61
CA GLY A 53 8.87 5.91 21.61
C GLY A 53 7.71 5.89 22.60
N ASP A 54 6.47 5.85 22.09
CA ASP A 54 5.26 5.78 22.90
C ASP A 54 5.24 4.57 23.87
N ILE A 55 5.76 3.42 23.43
CA ILE A 55 5.84 2.20 24.26
C ILE A 55 6.83 2.39 25.39
N LEU A 56 8.00 2.97 25.13
CA LEU A 56 9.02 3.22 26.14
C LEU A 56 8.59 4.26 27.19
N GLU A 57 7.73 5.20 26.81
CA GLU A 57 7.16 6.18 27.73
C GLU A 57 6.06 5.59 28.64
N ARG A 58 5.34 4.56 28.15
CA ARG A 58 4.16 4.00 28.84
C ARG A 58 4.46 2.82 29.73
N TYR A 59 5.46 2.03 29.38
CA TYR A 59 5.70 0.72 30.00
C TYR A 59 7.12 0.60 30.52
N SER A 60 7.28 -0.02 31.69
CA SER A 60 8.56 -0.46 32.22
C SER A 60 9.15 -1.59 31.34
N ARG A 61 10.43 -1.86 31.51
CA ARG A 61 11.13 -2.94 30.78
C ARG A 61 10.50 -4.32 31.05
N GLU A 62 10.07 -4.54 32.29
CA GLU A 62 9.44 -5.78 32.74
C GLU A 62 8.07 -5.98 32.08
N GLU A 63 7.27 -4.91 32.01
CA GLU A 63 5.96 -4.94 31.34
C GLU A 63 6.10 -5.15 29.84
N ILE A 64 7.04 -4.48 29.19
CA ILE A 64 7.33 -4.71 27.76
C ILE A 64 7.71 -6.17 27.52
N LYS A 65 8.56 -6.77 28.38
CA LYS A 65 8.96 -8.18 28.27
C LYS A 65 7.77 -9.12 28.44
N ALA A 66 6.89 -8.85 29.40
CA ALA A 66 5.68 -9.62 29.63
C ALA A 66 4.70 -9.54 28.44
N LEU A 67 4.46 -8.32 27.92
CA LEU A 67 3.60 -8.07 26.76
C LEU A 67 4.16 -8.76 25.51
N LYS A 68 5.45 -8.65 25.24
CA LYS A 68 6.11 -9.34 24.10
C LYS A 68 5.86 -10.85 24.15
N LYS A 69 6.02 -11.46 25.32
CA LYS A 69 5.76 -12.89 25.50
C LYS A 69 4.29 -13.23 25.25
N ARG A 70 3.39 -12.42 25.82
CA ARG A 70 1.93 -12.61 25.70
C ARG A 70 1.43 -12.49 24.27
N LEU A 71 1.96 -11.51 23.51
CA LEU A 71 1.52 -11.19 22.14
C LEU A 71 2.35 -11.89 21.05
N GLY A 72 3.34 -12.70 21.42
CA GLY A 72 4.22 -13.37 20.46
C GLY A 72 5.12 -12.40 19.66
N VAL A 73 5.31 -11.18 20.15
CA VAL A 73 6.08 -10.13 19.47
C VAL A 73 7.56 -10.45 19.45
N ARG A 74 8.16 -10.42 18.28
CA ARG A 74 9.57 -10.78 18.08
C ARG A 74 10.47 -9.57 17.83
N ARG A 75 9.99 -8.57 17.07
CA ARG A 75 10.77 -7.41 16.63
C ARG A 75 10.30 -6.17 17.36
N THR A 76 11.24 -5.47 18.02
CA THR A 76 10.94 -4.22 18.71
C THR A 76 11.90 -3.09 18.35
N GLN A 77 12.95 -3.37 17.56
CA GLN A 77 13.75 -2.28 16.98
C GLN A 77 12.97 -1.64 15.84
N PRO A 78 12.83 -0.30 15.84
CA PRO A 78 12.05 0.41 14.83
C PRO A 78 12.56 0.14 13.41
N SER A 79 11.68 -0.44 12.60
CA SER A 79 11.92 -0.73 11.19
C SER A 79 10.58 -1.04 10.51
N SER A 80 10.52 -1.00 9.20
CA SER A 80 9.35 -1.46 8.44
C SER A 80 8.95 -2.91 8.78
N ARG A 81 9.92 -3.78 9.08
CA ARG A 81 9.68 -5.18 9.48
C ARG A 81 9.09 -5.33 10.88
N ALA A 82 9.23 -4.32 11.74
CA ALA A 82 8.71 -4.32 13.10
C ALA A 82 7.34 -3.62 13.19
N TYR A 83 6.80 -3.09 12.10
CA TYR A 83 5.55 -2.33 12.06
C TYR A 83 4.41 -3.06 12.80
N PHE A 84 4.11 -4.30 12.40
CA PHE A 84 3.01 -5.07 13.00
C PHE A 84 3.25 -5.42 14.47
N ASP A 85 4.48 -5.75 14.81
CA ASP A 85 4.90 -6.08 16.18
C ASP A 85 4.73 -4.86 17.10
N LEU A 86 5.15 -3.68 16.64
CA LEU A 86 5.05 -2.43 17.39
C LEU A 86 3.60 -1.91 17.42
N TYR A 87 2.83 -2.08 16.35
CA TYR A 87 1.40 -1.81 16.36
C TYR A 87 0.68 -2.63 17.43
N ALA A 88 0.95 -3.95 17.47
CA ALA A 88 0.35 -4.85 18.45
C ALA A 88 0.69 -4.46 19.89
N LEU A 89 1.93 -4.09 20.19
CA LEU A 89 2.35 -3.63 21.51
C LEU A 89 1.73 -2.29 21.90
N ARG A 90 1.72 -1.34 20.95
CA ARG A 90 1.28 0.04 21.20
C ARG A 90 -0.21 0.14 21.49
N PHE A 91 -1.02 -0.64 20.81
CA PHE A 91 -2.48 -0.56 20.86
C PHE A 91 -3.14 -1.71 21.65
N PHE A 92 -2.36 -2.61 22.25
CA PHE A 92 -2.90 -3.59 23.19
C PHE A 92 -3.48 -2.89 24.44
N PRO A 93 -4.64 -3.34 24.97
CA PRO A 93 -5.51 -4.43 24.51
C PRO A 93 -6.56 -4.03 23.49
N ASP A 94 -6.71 -2.73 23.20
CA ASP A 94 -7.77 -2.20 22.35
C ASP A 94 -7.22 -1.74 20.98
N TYR A 95 -7.33 -2.61 20.00
CA TYR A 95 -6.88 -2.33 18.63
C TYR A 95 -7.79 -1.37 17.84
N GLN A 96 -8.99 -1.06 18.34
CA GLN A 96 -9.84 -0.02 17.74
C GLN A 96 -9.19 1.35 17.85
N ASN A 97 -8.47 1.59 18.95
CA ASN A 97 -7.64 2.80 19.10
C ASN A 97 -6.53 2.89 18.06
N GLY A 98 -5.99 1.76 17.61
CA GLY A 98 -5.01 1.70 16.54
C GLY A 98 -5.62 2.05 15.19
N SER A 99 -6.78 1.51 14.87
CA SER A 99 -7.52 1.84 13.65
C SER A 99 -7.89 3.32 13.62
N ALA A 100 -8.44 3.86 14.73
CA ALA A 100 -8.77 5.27 14.84
C ALA A 100 -7.53 6.20 14.77
N PHE A 101 -6.36 5.74 15.25
CA PHE A 101 -5.11 6.48 15.08
C PHE A 101 -4.71 6.56 13.61
N LEU A 102 -4.76 5.45 12.89
CA LEU A 102 -4.45 5.41 11.46
C LEU A 102 -5.43 6.26 10.65
N GLU A 103 -6.74 6.16 10.94
CA GLU A 103 -7.77 6.96 10.30
C GLU A 103 -7.48 8.46 10.43
N ARG A 104 -7.24 8.96 11.64
CA ARG A 104 -6.86 10.38 11.86
C ARG A 104 -5.57 10.79 11.16
N THR A 105 -4.63 9.85 11.02
CA THR A 105 -3.36 10.11 10.34
C THR A 105 -3.56 10.27 8.83
N LEU A 106 -4.51 9.53 8.25
CA LEU A 106 -4.77 9.51 6.81
C LEU A 106 -5.82 10.53 6.36
N GLU A 107 -6.77 10.90 7.24
CA GLU A 107 -7.96 11.71 6.92
C GLU A 107 -7.64 13.08 6.29
N ARG A 108 -6.51 13.68 6.66
CA ARG A 108 -6.12 15.04 6.20
C ARG A 108 -5.16 15.04 5.03
N ALA A 109 -4.72 13.88 4.60
CA ALA A 109 -3.77 13.78 3.52
C ALA A 109 -4.42 14.14 2.18
N GLN A 110 -3.72 14.92 1.37
CA GLN A 110 -4.15 15.29 0.02
C GLN A 110 -3.17 14.73 -1.00
N PRO A 111 -3.65 14.33 -2.19
CA PRO A 111 -2.76 13.85 -3.24
C PRO A 111 -1.68 14.88 -3.57
N SER A 112 -0.41 14.50 -3.44
CA SER A 112 0.71 15.32 -3.86
C SER A 112 0.76 15.45 -5.39
N LEU A 113 1.60 16.36 -5.89
CA LEU A 113 1.73 16.64 -7.32
C LEU A 113 1.97 15.39 -8.19
N GLY A 114 2.67 14.39 -7.66
CA GLY A 114 2.93 13.13 -8.37
C GLY A 114 1.67 12.31 -8.70
N TYR A 115 0.59 12.51 -7.98
CA TYR A 115 -0.69 11.83 -8.23
C TYR A 115 -1.45 12.38 -9.43
N TYR A 116 -1.23 13.63 -9.83
CA TYR A 116 -1.87 14.20 -11.01
C TYR A 116 -1.55 13.43 -12.32
N PRO A 117 -0.27 13.23 -12.72
CA PRO A 117 0.04 12.43 -13.90
C PRO A 117 -0.41 10.96 -13.77
N LEU A 118 -0.36 10.38 -12.57
CA LEU A 118 -0.87 9.04 -12.35
C LEU A 118 -2.38 8.96 -12.62
N ALA A 119 -3.17 9.88 -12.07
CA ALA A 119 -4.61 9.95 -12.31
C ALA A 119 -4.93 10.13 -13.79
N SER A 120 -4.18 11.00 -14.49
CA SER A 120 -4.32 11.20 -15.93
C SER A 120 -4.03 9.93 -16.73
N LEU A 121 -2.95 9.21 -16.41
CA LEU A 121 -2.62 7.92 -17.06
C LEU A 121 -3.73 6.89 -16.83
N LEU A 122 -4.20 6.75 -15.59
CA LEU A 122 -5.25 5.80 -15.23
C LEU A 122 -6.60 6.09 -15.91
N ALA A 123 -6.93 7.37 -16.09
CA ALA A 123 -8.21 7.80 -16.65
C ALA A 123 -8.26 7.76 -18.19
N ASN A 124 -7.13 8.07 -18.85
CA ASN A 124 -7.12 8.37 -20.27
C ASN A 124 -6.36 7.31 -21.11
N THR A 125 -5.81 6.28 -20.48
CA THR A 125 -5.06 5.25 -21.19
C THR A 125 -5.51 3.83 -20.81
N ARG A 126 -4.93 2.84 -21.47
CA ARG A 126 -5.10 1.42 -21.10
C ARG A 126 -4.28 0.99 -19.87
N ASN A 127 -3.51 1.91 -19.27
CA ASN A 127 -2.72 1.68 -18.05
C ASN A 127 -3.57 1.95 -16.80
N ASN A 128 -4.71 1.32 -16.70
CA ASN A 128 -5.79 1.64 -15.77
C ASN A 128 -5.81 0.81 -14.47
N LEU A 129 -4.69 0.17 -14.12
CA LEU A 129 -4.59 -0.67 -12.91
C LEU A 129 -3.57 -0.13 -11.92
N VAL A 130 -4.01 0.07 -10.68
CA VAL A 130 -3.17 0.27 -9.50
C VAL A 130 -3.31 -0.93 -8.56
N ILE A 131 -2.20 -1.39 -8.04
CA ILE A 131 -2.12 -2.38 -6.97
C ILE A 131 -1.41 -1.70 -5.80
N THR A 132 -1.97 -1.75 -4.60
CA THR A 132 -1.35 -1.08 -3.46
C THR A 132 -1.50 -1.87 -2.16
N THR A 133 -0.52 -1.71 -1.29
CA THR A 133 -0.57 -2.15 0.11
C THR A 133 -0.95 -1.00 1.05
N ASN A 134 -1.11 0.21 0.53
CA ASN A 134 -1.44 1.39 1.31
C ASN A 134 -2.92 1.39 1.71
N PHE A 135 -3.20 1.94 2.88
CA PHE A 135 -4.57 2.09 3.40
C PHE A 135 -5.23 3.39 2.96
N ASP A 136 -4.44 4.38 2.51
CA ASP A 136 -4.92 5.69 2.11
C ASP A 136 -5.82 5.65 0.85
N SER A 137 -6.50 6.76 0.58
CA SER A 137 -7.38 6.96 -0.59
C SER A 137 -6.79 7.92 -1.63
N LEU A 138 -5.48 8.17 -1.58
CA LEU A 138 -4.86 9.22 -2.41
C LEU A 138 -5.06 9.03 -3.92
N VAL A 139 -5.10 7.78 -4.40
CA VAL A 139 -5.35 7.49 -5.82
C VAL A 139 -6.81 7.76 -6.18
N GLU A 140 -7.74 7.36 -5.32
CA GLU A 140 -9.18 7.64 -5.45
C GLU A 140 -9.44 9.14 -5.47
N ASP A 141 -8.86 9.85 -4.49
CA ASP A 141 -8.99 11.29 -4.35
C ASP A 141 -8.39 12.04 -5.55
N ALA A 142 -7.22 11.60 -6.02
CA ALA A 142 -6.61 12.16 -7.22
C ALA A 142 -7.46 11.97 -8.47
N LEU A 143 -8.06 10.80 -8.65
CA LEU A 143 -9.00 10.54 -9.75
C LEU A 143 -10.24 11.44 -9.65
N PHE A 144 -10.76 11.64 -8.45
CA PHE A 144 -11.89 12.51 -8.21
C PHE A 144 -11.57 14.00 -8.45
N ILE A 145 -10.38 14.44 -8.02
CA ILE A 145 -9.97 15.87 -8.13
C ILE A 145 -9.57 16.22 -9.55
N TYR A 146 -8.85 15.36 -10.25
CA TYR A 146 -8.17 15.68 -11.50
C TYR A 146 -8.83 15.09 -12.75
N THR A 147 -9.83 14.21 -12.58
CA THR A 147 -10.49 13.55 -13.71
C THR A 147 -11.99 13.41 -13.48
N ASP A 148 -12.72 12.96 -14.51
CA ASP A 148 -14.14 12.60 -14.42
C ASP A 148 -14.37 11.09 -14.17
N LYS A 149 -13.30 10.31 -14.00
CA LYS A 149 -13.36 8.86 -13.89
C LYS A 149 -13.54 8.39 -12.46
N LYS A 150 -14.53 7.54 -12.26
CA LYS A 150 -14.77 6.87 -10.97
C LYS A 150 -14.08 5.51 -10.99
N PRO A 151 -13.10 5.26 -10.08
CA PRO A 151 -12.42 3.97 -10.04
C PRO A 151 -13.34 2.83 -9.57
N ILE A 152 -12.92 1.60 -9.87
CA ILE A 152 -13.39 0.38 -9.22
C ILE A 152 -12.38 0.06 -8.13
N VAL A 153 -12.78 0.18 -6.87
CA VAL A 153 -11.90 -0.10 -5.72
C VAL A 153 -12.21 -1.49 -5.19
N ILE A 154 -11.21 -2.35 -5.20
CA ILE A 154 -11.28 -3.70 -4.64
C ILE A 154 -10.39 -3.72 -3.41
N SER A 155 -11.00 -3.74 -2.24
CA SER A 155 -10.31 -3.67 -0.95
C SER A 155 -10.51 -4.92 -0.09
N HIS A 156 -11.09 -5.98 -0.66
CA HIS A 156 -11.29 -7.26 0.03
C HIS A 156 -11.06 -8.43 -0.92
N GLU A 157 -10.37 -9.47 -0.46
CA GLU A 157 -9.98 -10.64 -1.25
C GLU A 157 -11.18 -11.40 -1.87
N LEU A 158 -12.33 -11.40 -1.20
CA LEU A 158 -13.55 -12.03 -1.75
C LEU A 158 -14.07 -11.33 -3.00
N LEU A 159 -13.74 -10.06 -3.18
CA LEU A 159 -14.13 -9.29 -4.36
C LEU A 159 -13.10 -9.39 -5.49
N ALA A 160 -11.88 -9.86 -5.20
CA ALA A 160 -10.79 -9.93 -6.15
C ALA A 160 -11.16 -10.77 -7.40
N GLN A 161 -11.85 -11.88 -7.23
CA GLN A 161 -12.29 -12.76 -8.32
C GLN A 161 -13.25 -12.09 -9.33
N TYR A 162 -13.87 -10.97 -8.97
CA TYR A 162 -14.80 -10.24 -9.85
C TYR A 162 -14.13 -9.11 -10.64
N ILE A 163 -12.81 -8.96 -10.55
CA ILE A 163 -12.07 -7.96 -11.32
C ILE A 163 -12.17 -8.26 -12.81
N ASN A 164 -12.71 -7.32 -13.56
CA ASN A 164 -12.75 -7.38 -15.01
C ASN A 164 -11.70 -6.41 -15.61
N PHE A 165 -10.59 -6.95 -16.06
CA PHE A 165 -9.50 -6.17 -16.67
C PHE A 165 -9.82 -5.59 -18.06
N ASN A 166 -10.98 -5.90 -18.64
CA ASN A 166 -11.41 -5.34 -19.93
C ASN A 166 -12.21 -4.03 -19.78
N THR A 167 -12.39 -3.54 -18.55
CA THR A 167 -13.02 -2.24 -18.29
C THR A 167 -12.11 -1.09 -18.70
N SER A 168 -12.70 0.04 -19.12
CA SER A 168 -12.00 1.31 -19.31
C SER A 168 -11.89 2.14 -18.02
N ARG A 169 -12.56 1.70 -16.94
CA ARG A 169 -12.48 2.39 -15.64
C ARG A 169 -11.17 2.07 -14.94
N PRO A 170 -10.58 3.03 -14.23
CA PRO A 170 -9.46 2.76 -13.33
C PRO A 170 -9.82 1.68 -12.30
N ILE A 171 -8.91 0.74 -12.06
CA ILE A 171 -9.04 -0.32 -11.05
C ILE A 171 -7.98 -0.07 -9.98
N ILE A 172 -8.40 -0.07 -8.72
CA ILE A 172 -7.52 0.05 -7.56
C ILE A 172 -7.68 -1.21 -6.70
N ALA A 173 -6.64 -2.03 -6.64
CA ALA A 173 -6.59 -3.26 -5.86
C ALA A 173 -5.79 -3.03 -4.56
N LYS A 174 -6.46 -2.98 -3.41
CA LYS A 174 -5.87 -2.81 -2.08
C LYS A 174 -5.62 -4.17 -1.43
N LEU A 175 -4.38 -4.64 -1.43
CA LEU A 175 -4.01 -5.99 -0.99
C LEU A 175 -4.15 -6.18 0.53
N HIS A 176 -3.95 -5.13 1.32
CA HIS A 176 -4.07 -5.14 2.78
C HIS A 176 -5.43 -4.64 3.28
N ARG A 177 -6.44 -4.69 2.42
CA ARG A 177 -7.77 -4.12 2.63
C ARG A 177 -7.73 -2.58 2.75
N GLY A 178 -8.88 -1.95 2.76
CA GLY A 178 -9.01 -0.53 3.09
C GLY A 178 -9.16 -0.35 4.60
N LEU A 179 -8.88 0.84 5.08
CA LEU A 179 -8.98 1.17 6.51
C LEU A 179 -10.38 0.87 7.10
N PHE A 180 -11.42 0.98 6.30
CA PHE A 180 -12.81 0.74 6.71
C PHE A 180 -13.23 -0.74 6.74
N PHE A 181 -12.38 -1.66 6.28
CA PHE A 181 -12.67 -3.10 6.18
C PHE A 181 -11.78 -3.96 7.08
N ASP A 182 -11.59 -3.58 8.34
CA ASP A 182 -10.66 -4.27 9.26
C ASP A 182 -9.27 -4.44 8.63
N PRO A 183 -8.48 -3.36 8.57
CA PRO A 183 -7.20 -3.36 7.88
C PRO A 183 -6.28 -4.43 8.44
N LEU A 184 -5.55 -5.11 7.57
CA LEU A 184 -4.62 -6.16 7.95
C LEU A 184 -3.38 -5.56 8.64
N ASN A 185 -3.52 -5.21 9.92
CA ASN A 185 -2.48 -4.56 10.73
C ASN A 185 -1.74 -5.52 11.69
N ARG A 186 -2.04 -6.83 11.64
CA ARG A 186 -1.35 -7.84 12.45
C ARG A 186 -0.52 -8.77 11.57
N ALA A 187 0.62 -9.20 12.09
CA ALA A 187 1.54 -10.09 11.37
C ALA A 187 0.87 -11.40 10.90
N GLU A 188 -0.06 -11.92 11.70
CA GLU A 188 -0.83 -13.13 11.39
C GLU A 188 -1.76 -12.94 10.18
N GLN A 189 -2.30 -11.75 10.00
CA GLN A 189 -3.20 -11.39 8.91
C GLN A 189 -2.45 -11.14 7.59
N VAL A 190 -1.15 -10.84 7.64
CA VAL A 190 -0.32 -10.45 6.49
C VAL A 190 0.76 -11.50 6.19
N SER A 191 0.73 -12.67 6.84
CA SER A 191 1.71 -13.75 6.66
C SER A 191 1.78 -14.30 5.23
N GLY A 192 0.82 -13.95 4.37
CA GLY A 192 0.81 -14.27 2.94
C GLY A 192 -0.41 -13.68 2.24
N LEU A 193 -0.33 -13.53 0.93
CA LEU A 193 -1.48 -13.18 0.13
C LEU A 193 -2.46 -14.37 0.07
N SER A 194 -3.75 -14.08 0.15
CA SER A 194 -4.80 -15.10 -0.08
C SER A 194 -4.69 -15.68 -1.50
N GLU A 195 -5.20 -16.89 -1.72
CA GLU A 195 -5.15 -17.51 -3.04
C GLU A 195 -5.92 -16.66 -4.07
N GLN A 196 -7.02 -16.03 -3.67
CA GLN A 196 -7.79 -15.12 -4.53
C GLN A 196 -6.92 -13.97 -5.04
N TRP A 197 -6.14 -13.33 -4.17
CA TRP A 197 -5.20 -12.28 -4.58
C TRP A 197 -4.09 -12.82 -5.47
N LYS A 198 -3.54 -14.01 -5.16
CA LYS A 198 -2.48 -14.61 -5.98
C LYS A 198 -2.95 -14.89 -7.40
N ASP A 199 -4.16 -15.42 -7.56
CA ASP A 199 -4.72 -15.73 -8.88
C ASP A 199 -4.96 -14.45 -9.70
N ILE A 200 -5.54 -13.43 -9.09
CA ILE A 200 -5.77 -12.14 -9.74
C ILE A 200 -4.46 -11.45 -10.11
N LEU A 201 -3.45 -11.50 -9.24
CA LEU A 201 -2.14 -10.92 -9.56
C LEU A 201 -1.44 -11.67 -10.69
N ARG A 202 -1.55 -13.01 -10.76
CA ARG A 202 -1.04 -13.79 -11.91
C ARG A 202 -1.72 -13.34 -13.21
N GLU A 203 -3.04 -13.16 -13.19
CA GLU A 203 -3.79 -12.68 -14.37
C GLU A 203 -3.42 -11.23 -14.71
N ALA A 204 -3.29 -10.35 -13.73
CA ALA A 204 -2.84 -8.97 -13.94
C ALA A 204 -1.46 -8.93 -14.62
N PHE A 205 -0.49 -9.69 -14.12
CA PHE A 205 0.88 -9.67 -14.65
C PHE A 205 1.05 -10.39 -16.00
N ARG A 206 0.06 -11.13 -16.47
CA ARG A 206 -0.01 -11.60 -17.86
C ARG A 206 -0.43 -10.48 -18.82
N ARG A 207 -1.16 -9.48 -18.34
CA ARG A 207 -1.74 -8.40 -19.14
C ARG A 207 -0.98 -7.08 -19.03
N TYR A 208 -0.34 -6.86 -17.89
CA TYR A 208 0.33 -5.61 -17.54
C TYR A 208 1.78 -5.85 -17.15
N THR A 209 2.63 -4.94 -17.55
CA THR A 209 4.01 -4.85 -17.03
C THR A 209 3.98 -4.01 -15.76
N PRO A 210 4.43 -4.53 -14.60
CA PRO A 210 4.40 -3.77 -13.35
C PRO A 210 5.48 -2.69 -13.30
N VAL A 211 5.10 -1.52 -12.81
CA VAL A 211 5.99 -0.41 -12.42
C VAL A 211 5.82 -0.19 -10.93
N VAL A 212 6.89 -0.35 -10.17
CA VAL A 212 6.86 -0.21 -8.70
C VAL A 212 7.28 1.19 -8.30
N VAL A 213 6.51 1.83 -7.41
CA VAL A 213 6.74 3.19 -6.92
C VAL A 213 6.62 3.20 -5.39
N GLY A 214 7.66 3.64 -4.69
CA GLY A 214 7.67 3.84 -3.24
C GLY A 214 8.22 2.69 -2.42
#